data_cf2de8582c73a17083af19a03e09d2c2
#
_entry.id   cf2de8582c73a17083af19a03e09d2c2
#
_cell.length_a   1.000
_cell.length_b   1.000
_cell.length_c   1.000
_cell.angle_alpha   90.00
_cell.angle_beta   90.00
_cell.angle_gamma   90.00
#
_symmetry.space_group_name_H-M   'P 1'
#
loop_
_entity.id
_entity.type
_entity.pdbx_description
1 polymer ?
#
loop_
_entity_poly.entity_id
_entity_poly.type
_entity_poly.pdbx_seq_one_letter_code
_entity_poly.pdbx_strand_id
1 'polypeptide(L)'
;NIIVGAILEWLIAYCKDLQLLDKDFDPMSLPAEETQRFYNHDIYKIALEAFQLKPLDLDVLILDEAQDYVEPNKLMLLSLMLKFNLARGKWYMFGDYINQLIFDFSVYETNIKQYLKAMGVDNYIDKELSKNCRNSQAVANELLRLTGLDVPALEKNCNGKVEYIEYSDAEDELRRFEILLDRLLNDDGIKPEQISILANCRYEDSFPVQCSKYKAKIKKYEEREVGVISYARLRRFKGLENDIIILMDLNEYLMSETQKSSTNLLYAGLSR
;
A
#
# COMPACT_ATOMS: atom_id res chain seq x y z
N ASN A 1 -0.97 -28.06 -1.01
CA ASN A 1 0.10 -27.07 -0.73
C ASN A 1 -0.54 -25.70 -0.60
N ILE A 2 -0.09 -24.89 0.37
CA ILE A 2 -0.49 -23.50 0.54
C ILE A 2 0.68 -22.64 0.10
N ILE A 3 0.41 -21.68 -0.78
CA ILE A 3 1.38 -20.66 -1.22
C ILE A 3 0.94 -19.35 -0.57
N VAL A 4 1.82 -18.71 0.19
CA VAL A 4 1.58 -17.41 0.83
C VAL A 4 2.74 -16.49 0.45
N GLY A 5 2.45 -15.29 -0.03
CA GLY A 5 3.48 -14.32 -0.36
C GLY A 5 2.99 -13.22 -1.31
N ALA A 6 3.87 -12.30 -1.63
CA ALA A 6 3.62 -11.28 -2.63
C ALA A 6 3.58 -11.94 -4.02
N ILE A 7 2.51 -11.70 -4.76
CA ILE A 7 2.29 -12.32 -6.09
C ILE A 7 3.46 -12.06 -7.05
N LEU A 8 3.97 -10.84 -7.10
CA LEU A 8 5.06 -10.47 -8.00
C LEU A 8 6.36 -11.19 -7.69
N GLU A 9 6.72 -11.26 -6.41
CA GLU A 9 7.92 -12.00 -5.95
C GLU A 9 7.78 -13.49 -6.29
N TRP A 10 6.61 -14.04 -6.04
CA TRP A 10 6.33 -15.43 -6.37
C TRP A 10 6.38 -15.69 -7.88
N LEU A 11 5.82 -14.80 -8.73
CA LEU A 11 5.90 -14.92 -10.19
C LEU A 11 7.35 -14.88 -10.68
N ILE A 12 8.16 -13.99 -10.16
CA ILE A 12 9.59 -13.89 -10.51
C ILE A 12 10.29 -15.21 -10.17
N ALA A 13 10.08 -15.74 -8.96
CA ALA A 13 10.66 -17.01 -8.54
C ALA A 13 10.20 -18.16 -9.44
N TYR A 14 8.92 -18.21 -9.76
CA TYR A 14 8.35 -19.25 -10.66
C TYR A 14 8.93 -19.19 -12.07
N CYS A 15 9.10 -17.99 -12.64
CA CYS A 15 9.72 -17.79 -13.95
C CYS A 15 11.21 -18.16 -13.95
N LYS A 16 11.92 -17.91 -12.84
CA LYS A 16 13.31 -18.35 -12.65
C LYS A 16 13.42 -19.88 -12.59
N ASP A 17 12.53 -20.55 -11.88
CA ASP A 17 12.49 -22.01 -11.79
C ASP A 17 12.27 -22.68 -13.15
N LEU A 18 11.53 -22.02 -14.04
CA LEU A 18 11.30 -22.46 -15.42
C LEU A 18 12.34 -21.95 -16.42
N GLN A 19 13.39 -21.28 -15.96
CA GLN A 19 14.48 -20.73 -16.79
C GLN A 19 14.01 -19.67 -17.82
N LEU A 20 12.89 -19.03 -17.58
CA LEU A 20 12.39 -17.89 -18.36
C LEU A 20 13.00 -16.55 -17.88
N LEU A 21 13.57 -16.54 -16.70
CA LEU A 21 14.41 -15.48 -16.16
C LEU A 21 15.70 -16.11 -15.64
N ASP A 22 16.81 -15.38 -15.74
CA ASP A 22 18.09 -15.82 -15.16
C ASP A 22 17.93 -16.00 -13.64
N LYS A 23 18.62 -16.96 -13.06
CA LYS A 23 18.56 -17.23 -11.62
C LYS A 23 18.95 -16.03 -10.77
N ASP A 24 19.96 -15.29 -11.24
CA ASP A 24 20.51 -14.13 -10.55
C ASP A 24 19.85 -12.81 -10.99
N PHE A 25 18.81 -12.87 -11.84
CA PHE A 25 18.10 -11.68 -12.29
C PHE A 25 17.46 -10.95 -11.10
N ASP A 26 17.83 -9.69 -10.93
CA ASP A 26 17.22 -8.79 -9.95
C ASP A 26 16.59 -7.59 -10.68
N PRO A 27 15.26 -7.48 -10.70
CA PRO A 27 14.60 -6.33 -11.32
C PRO A 27 15.05 -4.98 -10.74
N MET A 28 15.48 -4.94 -9.48
CA MET A 28 15.93 -3.72 -8.81
C MET A 28 17.32 -3.27 -9.30
N SER A 29 18.06 -4.11 -10.01
CA SER A 29 19.33 -3.75 -10.65
C SER A 29 19.15 -2.98 -11.98
N LEU A 30 17.93 -2.96 -12.51
CA LEU A 30 17.60 -2.25 -13.75
C LEU A 30 17.48 -0.73 -13.52
N PRO A 31 17.68 0.10 -14.55
CA PRO A 31 17.31 1.51 -14.52
C PRO A 31 15.86 1.72 -14.08
N ALA A 32 15.55 2.83 -13.42
CA ALA A 32 14.25 3.07 -12.80
C ALA A 32 13.06 2.90 -13.77
N GLU A 33 13.18 3.38 -15.01
CA GLU A 33 12.15 3.25 -16.04
C GLU A 33 11.94 1.79 -16.48
N GLU A 34 13.03 1.04 -16.61
CA GLU A 34 12.98 -0.38 -16.97
C GLU A 34 12.45 -1.23 -15.82
N THR A 35 12.83 -0.92 -14.58
CA THR A 35 12.26 -1.53 -13.38
C THR A 35 10.74 -1.35 -13.34
N GLN A 36 10.26 -0.13 -13.59
CA GLN A 36 8.84 0.16 -13.62
C GLN A 36 8.12 -0.58 -14.75
N ARG A 37 8.71 -0.62 -15.96
CA ARG A 37 8.17 -1.35 -17.09
C ARG A 37 8.11 -2.85 -16.81
N PHE A 38 9.16 -3.41 -16.20
CA PHE A 38 9.21 -4.82 -15.83
C PHE A 38 8.05 -5.19 -14.89
N TYR A 39 7.87 -4.45 -13.80
CA TYR A 39 6.81 -4.74 -12.83
C TYR A 39 5.40 -4.45 -13.34
N ASN A 40 5.23 -3.51 -14.28
CA ASN A 40 3.92 -3.18 -14.81
C ASN A 40 3.51 -4.03 -16.01
N HIS A 41 4.46 -4.58 -16.79
CA HIS A 41 4.16 -5.24 -18.05
C HIS A 41 4.93 -6.54 -18.28
N ASP A 42 6.27 -6.53 -18.15
CA ASP A 42 7.08 -7.60 -18.70
C ASP A 42 6.92 -8.89 -17.89
N ILE A 43 6.88 -8.80 -16.55
CA ILE A 43 6.67 -9.98 -15.69
C ILE A 43 5.37 -10.71 -15.98
N TYR A 44 4.29 -9.99 -16.33
CA TYR A 44 3.00 -10.63 -16.64
C TYR A 44 3.05 -11.40 -17.95
N LYS A 45 3.78 -10.90 -18.96
CA LYS A 45 3.99 -11.62 -20.24
C LYS A 45 4.80 -12.89 -20.02
N ILE A 46 5.92 -12.79 -19.30
CA ILE A 46 6.78 -13.92 -18.98
C ILE A 46 6.01 -14.96 -18.15
N ALA A 47 5.20 -14.52 -17.19
CA ALA A 47 4.37 -15.42 -16.39
C ALA A 47 3.29 -16.13 -17.21
N LEU A 48 2.71 -15.49 -18.21
CA LEU A 48 1.78 -16.15 -19.15
C LEU A 48 2.47 -17.27 -19.92
N GLU A 49 3.70 -17.08 -20.40
CA GLU A 49 4.51 -18.12 -21.01
C GLU A 49 4.83 -19.24 -20.02
N ALA A 50 5.19 -18.89 -18.79
CA ALA A 50 5.46 -19.86 -17.72
C ALA A 50 4.25 -20.78 -17.47
N PHE A 51 3.04 -20.22 -17.43
CA PHE A 51 1.81 -21.00 -17.21
C PHE A 51 1.41 -21.86 -18.41
N GLN A 52 1.84 -21.51 -19.63
CA GLN A 52 1.70 -22.38 -20.79
C GLN A 52 2.64 -23.59 -20.71
N LEU A 53 3.85 -23.38 -20.21
CA LEU A 53 4.83 -24.47 -20.04
C LEU A 53 4.47 -25.40 -18.88
N LYS A 54 4.05 -24.80 -17.76
CA LYS A 54 3.68 -25.53 -16.55
C LYS A 54 2.48 -24.85 -15.90
N PRO A 55 1.26 -25.32 -16.17
CA PRO A 55 0.05 -24.76 -15.56
C PRO A 55 0.07 -24.89 -14.04
N LEU A 56 -0.53 -23.89 -13.37
CA LEU A 56 -0.88 -23.98 -11.97
C LEU A 56 -2.31 -24.49 -11.84
N ASP A 57 -2.51 -25.36 -10.87
CA ASP A 57 -3.81 -25.95 -10.57
C ASP A 57 -4.22 -25.61 -9.14
N LEU A 58 -4.34 -24.29 -8.84
CA LEU A 58 -4.79 -23.85 -7.52
C LEU A 58 -6.27 -24.15 -7.33
N ASP A 59 -6.61 -24.78 -6.22
CA ASP A 59 -8.02 -25.07 -5.86
C ASP A 59 -8.76 -23.80 -5.40
N VAL A 60 -8.04 -22.86 -4.78
CA VAL A 60 -8.59 -21.61 -4.23
C VAL A 60 -7.56 -20.50 -4.38
N LEU A 61 -8.01 -19.31 -4.78
CA LEU A 61 -7.24 -18.07 -4.77
C LEU A 61 -7.84 -17.13 -3.72
N ILE A 62 -7.00 -16.62 -2.82
CA ILE A 62 -7.35 -15.56 -1.89
C ILE A 62 -6.41 -14.39 -2.17
N LEU A 63 -6.96 -13.26 -2.55
CA LEU A 63 -6.21 -12.07 -2.94
C LEU A 63 -6.60 -10.90 -2.04
N ASP A 64 -5.63 -10.37 -1.33
CA ASP A 64 -5.73 -9.10 -0.61
C ASP A 64 -5.24 -7.95 -1.51
N GLU A 65 -5.68 -6.71 -1.22
CA GLU A 65 -5.40 -5.51 -2.04
C GLU A 65 -5.73 -5.74 -3.53
N ALA A 66 -6.84 -6.43 -3.80
CA ALA A 66 -7.20 -6.91 -5.13
C ALA A 66 -7.40 -5.78 -6.15
N GLN A 67 -7.62 -4.52 -5.72
CA GLN A 67 -7.70 -3.37 -6.61
C GLN A 67 -6.41 -3.15 -7.43
N ASP A 68 -5.25 -3.62 -6.97
CA ASP A 68 -3.99 -3.52 -7.70
C ASP A 68 -3.88 -4.50 -8.88
N TYR A 69 -4.83 -5.44 -8.97
CA TYR A 69 -4.88 -6.50 -9.97
C TYR A 69 -6.08 -6.37 -10.94
N VAL A 70 -6.84 -5.28 -10.86
CA VAL A 70 -8.00 -5.05 -11.73
C VAL A 70 -7.57 -4.47 -13.08
N GLU A 71 -6.83 -5.27 -13.83
CA GLU A 71 -6.47 -5.01 -15.22
C GLU A 71 -6.62 -6.29 -16.03
N PRO A 72 -6.97 -6.22 -17.34
CA PRO A 72 -7.24 -7.42 -18.13
C PRO A 72 -6.14 -8.48 -18.08
N ASN A 73 -4.88 -8.07 -18.25
CA ASN A 73 -3.73 -8.99 -18.25
C ASN A 73 -3.48 -9.62 -16.87
N LYS A 74 -3.63 -8.84 -15.80
CA LYS A 74 -3.46 -9.32 -14.42
C LYS A 74 -4.59 -10.28 -14.04
N LEU A 75 -5.85 -9.93 -14.35
CA LEU A 75 -7.00 -10.82 -14.14
C LEU A 75 -6.89 -12.11 -14.96
N MET A 76 -6.41 -12.02 -16.19
CA MET A 76 -6.16 -13.20 -17.02
C MET A 76 -5.12 -14.12 -16.38
N LEU A 77 -4.04 -13.56 -15.85
CA LEU A 77 -3.02 -14.31 -15.13
C LEU A 77 -3.62 -15.01 -13.90
N LEU A 78 -4.35 -14.28 -13.05
CA LEU A 78 -5.05 -14.86 -11.89
C LEU A 78 -5.99 -15.99 -12.29
N SER A 79 -6.67 -15.84 -13.43
CA SER A 79 -7.55 -16.86 -13.98
C SER A 79 -6.81 -18.14 -14.36
N LEU A 80 -5.62 -18.02 -14.95
CA LEU A 80 -4.76 -19.15 -15.33
C LEU A 80 -4.12 -19.85 -14.13
N MET A 81 -4.00 -19.19 -13.00
CA MET A 81 -3.51 -19.82 -11.76
C MET A 81 -4.52 -20.82 -11.17
N LEU A 82 -5.81 -20.64 -11.44
CA LEU A 82 -6.88 -21.47 -10.91
C LEU A 82 -7.16 -22.68 -11.80
N LYS A 83 -7.37 -23.83 -11.18
CA LYS A 83 -7.73 -25.09 -11.85
C LYS A 83 -8.95 -24.96 -12.79
N PHE A 84 -9.91 -24.16 -12.40
CA PHE A 84 -11.16 -23.96 -13.15
C PHE A 84 -11.36 -22.52 -13.60
N ASN A 85 -10.28 -21.72 -13.72
CA ASN A 85 -10.28 -20.32 -14.04
C ASN A 85 -11.16 -19.45 -13.10
N LEU A 86 -11.28 -18.13 -13.33
CA LEU A 86 -12.12 -17.26 -12.50
C LEU A 86 -13.63 -17.52 -12.68
N ALA A 87 -14.06 -18.03 -13.85
CA ALA A 87 -15.48 -18.26 -14.11
C ALA A 87 -16.06 -19.44 -13.33
N ARG A 88 -15.25 -20.45 -12.99
CA ARG A 88 -15.69 -21.68 -12.33
C ARG A 88 -14.89 -22.05 -11.08
N GLY A 89 -13.76 -21.40 -10.86
CA GLY A 89 -12.89 -21.62 -9.72
C GLY A 89 -13.42 -20.99 -8.44
N LYS A 90 -12.75 -21.25 -7.35
CA LYS A 90 -13.03 -20.63 -6.06
C LYS A 90 -12.04 -19.50 -5.83
N TRP A 91 -12.54 -18.30 -5.64
CA TRP A 91 -11.71 -17.15 -5.36
C TRP A 91 -12.38 -16.17 -4.41
N TYR A 92 -11.55 -15.45 -3.69
CA TYR A 92 -11.94 -14.37 -2.78
C TYR A 92 -11.01 -13.20 -3.03
N MET A 93 -11.58 -12.04 -3.33
CA MET A 93 -10.85 -10.81 -3.58
C MET A 93 -11.28 -9.76 -2.56
N PHE A 94 -10.33 -9.27 -1.80
CA PHE A 94 -10.52 -8.21 -0.82
C PHE A 94 -9.80 -6.97 -1.31
N GLY A 95 -10.45 -5.81 -1.25
CA GLY A 95 -9.84 -4.58 -1.73
C GLY A 95 -10.74 -3.37 -1.57
N ASP A 96 -10.14 -2.20 -1.58
CA ASP A 96 -10.84 -0.91 -1.64
C ASP A 96 -10.74 -0.37 -3.07
N TYR A 97 -11.79 -0.58 -3.83
CA TYR A 97 -11.86 -0.21 -5.25
C TYR A 97 -12.25 1.26 -5.46
N ILE A 98 -12.50 2.02 -4.39
CA ILE A 98 -12.98 3.39 -4.44
C ILE A 98 -11.91 4.37 -3.97
N ASN A 99 -11.36 4.17 -2.77
CA ASN A 99 -10.59 5.17 -2.06
C ASN A 99 -9.06 4.93 -2.09
N GLN A 100 -8.61 3.70 -2.32
CA GLN A 100 -7.19 3.34 -2.30
C GLN A 100 -6.55 3.19 -3.69
N LEU A 101 -7.16 3.77 -4.70
CA LEU A 101 -6.59 3.80 -6.06
C LEU A 101 -5.50 4.87 -6.12
N ILE A 102 -4.23 4.47 -5.95
CA ILE A 102 -3.07 5.37 -5.97
C ILE A 102 -2.76 5.88 -7.38
N PHE A 103 -3.26 5.21 -8.41
CA PHE A 103 -3.11 5.59 -9.81
C PHE A 103 -4.43 6.14 -10.36
N ASP A 104 -4.38 7.02 -11.36
CA ASP A 104 -5.55 7.69 -11.95
C ASP A 104 -6.51 6.69 -12.62
N PHE A 105 -7.48 6.25 -11.86
CA PHE A 105 -8.41 5.20 -12.25
C PHE A 105 -9.87 5.65 -12.16
N SER A 106 -10.18 6.82 -12.70
CA SER A 106 -11.56 7.30 -12.83
C SER A 106 -12.48 6.35 -13.63
N VAL A 107 -11.97 5.18 -14.02
CA VAL A 107 -12.56 4.20 -14.93
C VAL A 107 -12.83 2.84 -14.26
N TYR A 108 -12.39 2.58 -13.02
CA TYR A 108 -12.23 1.20 -12.50
C TYR A 108 -13.48 0.56 -11.88
N GLU A 109 -14.32 1.30 -11.19
CA GLU A 109 -15.50 0.67 -10.55
C GLU A 109 -16.46 0.05 -11.58
N THR A 110 -16.55 0.70 -12.73
CA THR A 110 -17.30 0.16 -13.89
C THR A 110 -16.54 -0.99 -14.56
N ASN A 111 -15.22 -1.02 -14.46
CA ASN A 111 -14.37 -1.92 -15.24
C ASN A 111 -14.18 -3.29 -14.59
N ILE A 112 -14.09 -3.42 -13.25
CA ILE A 112 -13.92 -4.75 -12.66
C ILE A 112 -15.09 -5.67 -13.02
N LYS A 113 -16.32 -5.17 -12.93
CA LYS A 113 -17.53 -5.93 -13.31
C LYS A 113 -17.53 -6.28 -14.79
N GLN A 114 -17.11 -5.34 -15.64
CA GLN A 114 -17.00 -5.57 -17.08
C GLN A 114 -15.90 -6.58 -17.43
N TYR A 115 -14.72 -6.47 -16.79
CA TYR A 115 -13.61 -7.41 -17.01
C TYR A 115 -13.96 -8.82 -16.53
N LEU A 116 -14.54 -8.95 -15.34
CA LEU A 116 -14.99 -10.25 -14.83
C LEU A 116 -16.03 -10.87 -15.76
N LYS A 117 -16.99 -10.08 -16.24
CA LYS A 117 -18.00 -10.52 -17.22
C LYS A 117 -17.37 -10.94 -18.55
N ALA A 118 -16.40 -10.17 -19.06
CA ALA A 118 -15.66 -10.52 -20.28
C ALA A 118 -14.87 -11.84 -20.14
N MET A 119 -14.50 -12.22 -18.91
CA MET A 119 -13.86 -13.48 -18.59
C MET A 119 -14.84 -14.61 -18.29
N GLY A 120 -16.15 -14.40 -18.49
CA GLY A 120 -17.20 -15.39 -18.26
C GLY A 120 -17.60 -15.54 -16.79
N VAL A 121 -17.26 -14.58 -15.95
CA VAL A 121 -17.71 -14.54 -14.55
C VAL A 121 -19.06 -13.83 -14.50
N ASP A 122 -20.12 -14.59 -14.58
CA ASP A 122 -21.50 -14.05 -14.61
C ASP A 122 -22.10 -13.94 -13.21
N ASN A 123 -21.64 -14.76 -12.26
CA ASN A 123 -22.20 -14.80 -10.91
C ASN A 123 -21.06 -14.81 -9.88
N TYR A 124 -21.07 -13.86 -8.99
CA TYR A 124 -20.24 -13.82 -7.77
C TYR A 124 -21.00 -13.06 -6.66
N ILE A 125 -20.58 -13.25 -5.44
CA ILE A 125 -21.16 -12.54 -4.29
C ILE A 125 -20.29 -11.32 -4.04
N ASP A 126 -20.87 -10.14 -4.20
CA ASP A 126 -20.25 -8.86 -3.84
C ASP A 126 -20.75 -8.45 -2.45
N LYS A 127 -19.80 -8.17 -1.54
CA LYS A 127 -20.13 -7.74 -0.18
C LYS A 127 -19.23 -6.58 0.22
N GLU A 128 -19.84 -5.54 0.69
CA GLU A 128 -19.18 -4.40 1.28
C GLU A 128 -19.01 -4.56 2.79
N LEU A 129 -17.81 -4.25 3.30
CA LEU A 129 -17.57 -4.10 4.73
C LEU A 129 -17.92 -2.66 5.11
N SER A 130 -19.09 -2.49 5.72
CA SER A 130 -19.66 -1.17 6.01
C SER A 130 -19.22 -0.56 7.33
N LYS A 131 -18.35 -1.23 8.09
CA LYS A 131 -17.88 -0.76 9.39
C LYS A 131 -16.36 -0.58 9.39
N ASN A 132 -15.93 0.58 9.87
CA ASN A 132 -14.52 0.86 10.11
C ASN A 132 -14.14 0.41 11.53
N CYS A 133 -13.29 -0.59 11.63
CA CYS A 133 -12.79 -1.13 12.90
C CYS A 133 -11.35 -0.68 13.21
N ARG A 134 -10.73 0.10 12.32
CA ARG A 134 -9.31 0.48 12.41
C ARG A 134 -9.14 1.88 13.02
N ASN A 135 -9.74 2.87 12.40
CA ASN A 135 -9.51 4.26 12.75
C ASN A 135 -10.36 4.73 13.93
N SER A 136 -9.88 5.73 14.66
CA SER A 136 -10.70 6.46 15.62
C SER A 136 -11.65 7.43 14.90
N GLN A 137 -12.67 7.93 15.64
CA GLN A 137 -13.58 8.94 15.10
C GLN A 137 -12.84 10.22 14.69
N ALA A 138 -11.81 10.62 15.45
CA ALA A 138 -11.00 11.80 15.12
C ALA A 138 -10.29 11.65 13.78
N VAL A 139 -9.69 10.48 13.53
CA VAL A 139 -9.03 10.17 12.25
C VAL A 139 -10.05 10.08 11.12
N ALA A 140 -11.20 9.44 11.33
CA ALA A 140 -12.25 9.35 10.31
C ALA A 140 -12.79 10.73 9.90
N ASN A 141 -13.04 11.63 10.87
CA ASN A 141 -13.47 13.00 10.60
C ASN A 141 -12.40 13.79 9.83
N GLU A 142 -11.13 13.58 10.15
CA GLU A 142 -10.03 14.25 9.48
C GLU A 142 -9.83 13.73 8.04
N LEU A 143 -9.98 12.42 7.83
CA LEU A 143 -10.02 11.84 6.51
C LEU A 143 -11.09 12.49 5.63
N LEU A 144 -12.33 12.59 6.14
CA LEU A 144 -13.42 13.25 5.43
C LEU A 144 -13.09 14.73 5.14
N ARG A 145 -12.55 15.44 6.11
CA ARG A 145 -12.22 16.88 5.98
C ARG A 145 -11.16 17.14 4.92
N LEU A 146 -10.09 16.33 4.89
CA LEU A 146 -8.95 16.52 4.00
C LEU A 146 -9.17 15.94 2.61
N THR A 147 -9.91 14.83 2.51
CA THR A 147 -10.03 14.09 1.25
C THR A 147 -11.40 14.23 0.61
N GLY A 148 -12.41 14.63 1.36
CA GLY A 148 -13.81 14.62 0.92
C GLY A 148 -14.38 13.21 0.74
N LEU A 149 -13.62 12.17 1.12
CA LEU A 149 -14.03 10.77 1.01
C LEU A 149 -14.75 10.35 2.28
N ASP A 150 -15.93 9.76 2.12
CA ASP A 150 -16.69 9.25 3.26
C ASP A 150 -16.01 7.99 3.82
N VAL A 151 -15.97 7.93 5.15
CA VAL A 151 -15.38 6.79 5.87
C VAL A 151 -16.53 6.08 6.59
N PRO A 152 -16.64 4.76 6.42
CA PRO A 152 -17.68 3.99 7.08
C PRO A 152 -17.73 4.24 8.59
N ALA A 153 -18.92 4.20 9.16
CA ALA A 153 -19.14 4.43 10.59
C ALA A 153 -18.31 3.48 11.47
N LEU A 154 -17.73 4.01 12.53
CA LEU A 154 -16.93 3.22 13.46
C LEU A 154 -17.79 2.24 14.26
N GLU A 155 -17.27 1.04 14.45
CA GLU A 155 -17.91 0.05 15.31
C GLU A 155 -17.62 0.26 16.79
N LYS A 156 -16.48 0.87 17.12
CA LYS A 156 -16.06 1.15 18.51
C LYS A 156 -15.57 2.59 18.64
N ASN A 157 -15.85 3.22 19.78
CA ASN A 157 -15.19 4.46 20.17
C ASN A 157 -13.72 4.19 20.51
N CYS A 158 -12.85 4.21 19.52
CA CYS A 158 -11.41 4.22 19.74
C CYS A 158 -11.00 5.64 20.11
N ASN A 159 -10.32 5.78 21.24
CA ASN A 159 -9.74 7.06 21.67
C ASN A 159 -8.52 7.38 20.82
N GLY A 160 -8.76 7.97 19.67
CA GLY A 160 -7.69 8.49 18.82
C GLY A 160 -7.69 10.00 18.81
N LYS A 161 -6.57 10.59 18.53
CA LYS A 161 -6.35 12.04 18.45
C LYS A 161 -5.67 12.37 17.13
N VAL A 162 -6.09 13.47 16.53
CA VAL A 162 -5.35 14.11 15.44
C VAL A 162 -4.81 15.42 15.98
N GLU A 163 -3.55 15.69 15.74
CA GLU A 163 -2.86 16.89 16.18
C GLU A 163 -2.12 17.51 15.00
N TYR A 164 -2.25 18.83 14.88
CA TYR A 164 -1.51 19.64 13.91
C TYR A 164 -0.40 20.38 14.63
N ILE A 165 0.80 20.33 14.10
CA ILE A 165 1.95 21.04 14.62
C ILE A 165 2.38 22.05 13.56
N GLU A 166 2.11 23.32 13.84
CA GLU A 166 2.52 24.42 12.97
C GLU A 166 3.96 24.83 13.29
N TYR A 167 4.71 25.22 12.29
CA TYR A 167 6.08 25.71 12.42
C TYR A 167 6.33 26.88 11.46
N SER A 168 7.28 27.73 11.80
CA SER A 168 7.59 28.97 11.06
C SER A 168 8.67 28.77 10.00
N ASP A 169 9.63 27.91 10.26
CA ASP A 169 10.79 27.64 9.42
C ASP A 169 11.38 26.26 9.72
N ALA A 170 12.40 25.84 9.00
CA ALA A 170 13.03 24.52 9.13
C ALA A 170 13.66 24.29 10.53
N GLU A 171 14.17 25.34 11.19
CA GLU A 171 14.75 25.19 12.54
C GLU A 171 13.64 24.97 13.58
N ASP A 172 12.54 25.71 13.47
CA ASP A 172 11.36 25.53 14.33
C ASP A 172 10.70 24.16 14.07
N GLU A 173 10.65 23.70 12.82
CA GLU A 173 10.17 22.35 12.46
C GLU A 173 10.97 21.27 13.18
N LEU A 174 12.30 21.35 13.11
CA LEU A 174 13.20 20.39 13.78
C LEU A 174 12.97 20.40 15.29
N ARG A 175 12.93 21.57 15.89
CA ARG A 175 12.69 21.72 17.31
C ARG A 175 11.33 21.14 17.74
N ARG A 176 10.27 21.37 16.98
CA ARG A 176 8.92 20.86 17.27
C ARG A 176 8.84 19.36 17.08
N PHE A 177 9.52 18.82 16.07
CA PHE A 177 9.61 17.40 15.84
C PHE A 177 10.33 16.69 17.01
N GLU A 178 11.44 17.24 17.50
CA GLU A 178 12.14 16.72 18.68
C GLU A 178 11.24 16.77 19.93
N ILE A 179 10.54 17.86 20.17
CA ILE A 179 9.59 18.00 21.28
C ILE A 179 8.46 16.97 21.17
N LEU A 180 7.92 16.75 19.96
CA LEU A 180 6.90 15.73 19.73
C LEU A 180 7.41 14.33 20.09
N LEU A 181 8.61 13.95 19.61
CA LEU A 181 9.20 12.64 19.91
C LEU A 181 9.55 12.52 21.40
N ASP A 182 10.04 13.58 22.03
CA ASP A 182 10.28 13.60 23.49
C ASP A 182 8.99 13.31 24.26
N ARG A 183 7.91 14.00 23.93
CA ARG A 183 6.60 13.80 24.56
C ARG A 183 6.12 12.35 24.35
N LEU A 184 6.10 11.88 23.11
CA LEU A 184 5.60 10.53 22.79
C LEU A 184 6.38 9.44 23.52
N LEU A 185 7.71 9.53 23.49
CA LEU A 185 8.59 8.47 23.99
C LEU A 185 8.76 8.52 25.52
N ASN A 186 8.86 9.71 26.11
CA ASN A 186 9.21 9.89 27.51
C ASN A 186 8.01 10.20 28.39
N ASP A 187 7.09 11.07 27.95
CA ASP A 187 5.95 11.50 28.75
C ASP A 187 4.75 10.55 28.57
N ASP A 188 4.43 10.20 27.33
CA ASP A 188 3.30 9.33 26.99
C ASP A 188 3.68 7.84 27.06
N GLY A 189 4.96 7.50 27.16
CA GLY A 189 5.47 6.12 27.30
C GLY A 189 5.25 5.26 26.05
N ILE A 190 5.10 5.89 24.89
CA ILE A 190 4.94 5.18 23.62
C ILE A 190 6.27 4.53 23.22
N LYS A 191 6.21 3.28 22.80
CA LYS A 191 7.40 2.59 22.33
C LYS A 191 7.76 3.03 20.90
N PRO A 192 9.07 3.14 20.56
CA PRO A 192 9.51 3.57 19.23
C PRO A 192 8.86 2.77 18.09
N GLU A 193 8.73 1.47 18.22
CA GLU A 193 8.12 0.58 17.23
C GLU A 193 6.63 0.83 16.97
N GLN A 194 5.95 1.56 17.85
CA GLN A 194 4.56 1.98 17.69
C GLN A 194 4.41 3.27 16.87
N ILE A 195 5.52 3.86 16.44
CA ILE A 195 5.54 5.11 15.69
C ILE A 195 6.03 4.86 14.26
N SER A 196 5.26 5.35 13.29
CA SER A 196 5.69 5.41 11.89
C SER A 196 5.66 6.84 11.38
N ILE A 197 6.75 7.25 10.75
CA ILE A 197 6.86 8.54 10.06
C ILE A 197 6.59 8.28 8.58
N LEU A 198 5.62 8.98 8.03
CA LEU A 198 5.26 8.88 6.63
C LEU A 198 5.50 10.22 5.93
N ALA A 199 6.21 10.15 4.82
CA ALA A 199 6.52 11.31 3.98
C ALA A 199 6.43 10.96 2.50
N ASN A 200 6.57 11.95 1.62
CA ASN A 200 6.58 11.69 0.18
C ASN A 200 7.98 11.63 -0.43
N CYS A 201 9.02 11.98 0.30
CA CYS A 201 10.42 11.93 -0.14
C CYS A 201 11.11 10.62 0.24
N ARG A 202 12.36 10.43 -0.18
CA ARG A 202 13.20 9.33 0.26
C ARG A 202 13.67 9.57 1.69
N TYR A 203 14.01 8.50 2.41
CA TYR A 203 14.54 8.61 3.76
C TYR A 203 15.76 9.54 3.86
N GLU A 204 16.68 9.41 2.91
CA GLU A 204 17.91 10.20 2.85
C GLU A 204 17.65 11.70 2.64
N ASP A 205 16.56 12.04 1.97
CA ASP A 205 16.17 13.42 1.62
C ASP A 205 15.15 13.98 2.63
N SER A 206 14.73 13.16 3.60
CA SER A 206 13.66 13.50 4.52
C SER A 206 14.15 14.34 5.69
N PHE A 207 13.24 15.12 6.24
CA PHE A 207 13.50 15.98 7.39
C PHE A 207 13.93 15.20 8.66
N PRO A 208 13.33 14.05 9.02
CA PRO A 208 13.71 13.28 10.20
C PRO A 208 15.20 12.86 10.24
N VAL A 209 15.84 12.71 9.09
CA VAL A 209 17.29 12.36 9.02
C VAL A 209 18.18 13.47 9.55
N GLN A 210 17.69 14.72 9.55
CA GLN A 210 18.41 15.88 10.07
C GLN A 210 18.32 15.98 11.61
N CYS A 211 17.38 15.26 12.23
CA CYS A 211 17.19 15.22 13.68
C CYS A 211 18.32 14.47 14.37
N SER A 212 19.34 15.17 14.82
CA SER A 212 20.54 14.57 15.44
C SER A 212 20.20 13.72 16.67
N LYS A 213 19.20 14.13 17.46
CA LYS A 213 18.79 13.46 18.70
C LYS A 213 18.17 12.09 18.47
N TYR A 214 17.36 11.95 17.42
CA TYR A 214 16.58 10.73 17.17
C TYR A 214 16.99 9.95 15.92
N LYS A 215 17.92 10.47 15.12
CA LYS A 215 18.37 9.86 13.87
C LYS A 215 18.72 8.37 14.01
N ALA A 216 19.41 8.01 15.10
CA ALA A 216 19.80 6.62 15.33
C ALA A 216 18.61 5.69 15.64
N LYS A 217 17.48 6.24 16.07
CA LYS A 217 16.25 5.50 16.35
C LYS A 217 15.27 5.47 15.18
N ILE A 218 15.51 6.24 14.13
CA ILE A 218 14.63 6.30 12.95
C ILE A 218 15.30 5.50 11.83
N LYS A 219 14.63 4.46 11.34
CA LYS A 219 15.11 3.61 10.25
C LYS A 219 14.06 3.42 9.18
N LYS A 220 14.48 3.00 7.99
CA LYS A 220 13.53 2.60 6.95
C LYS A 220 12.63 1.47 7.44
N TYR A 221 11.40 1.43 6.98
CA TYR A 221 10.42 0.42 7.38
C TYR A 221 10.92 -1.01 7.15
N GLU A 222 11.70 -1.23 6.11
CA GLU A 222 12.31 -2.53 5.79
C GLU A 222 13.33 -2.99 6.87
N GLU A 223 13.87 -2.04 7.62
CA GLU A 223 14.84 -2.25 8.70
C GLU A 223 14.19 -2.18 10.09
N ARG A 224 12.85 -2.30 10.16
CA ARG A 224 12.12 -2.18 11.42
C ARG A 224 12.51 -3.28 12.42
N GLU A 225 12.68 -2.87 13.65
CA GLU A 225 12.96 -3.73 14.79
C GLU A 225 12.41 -3.12 16.08
N VAL A 226 12.39 -3.87 17.16
CA VAL A 226 12.00 -3.35 18.49
C VAL A 226 12.92 -2.20 18.87
N GLY A 227 12.33 -1.10 19.37
CA GLY A 227 13.08 0.09 19.77
C GLY A 227 13.37 1.08 18.64
N VAL A 228 12.79 0.89 17.45
CA VAL A 228 13.01 1.73 16.28
C VAL A 228 11.69 2.35 15.80
N ILE A 229 11.75 3.64 15.48
CA ILE A 229 10.70 4.37 14.76
C ILE A 229 10.85 4.07 13.28
N SER A 230 9.79 3.61 12.63
CA SER A 230 9.86 3.30 11.22
C SER A 230 9.60 4.54 10.35
N TYR A 231 10.33 4.66 9.25
CA TYR A 231 10.11 5.65 8.21
C TYR A 231 9.69 4.96 6.92
N ALA A 232 8.63 5.43 6.30
CA ALA A 232 8.20 4.93 5.01
C ALA A 232 7.69 6.06 4.11
N ARG A 233 7.82 5.86 2.80
CA ARG A 233 7.09 6.71 1.84
C ARG A 233 5.62 6.30 1.87
N LEU A 234 4.72 7.29 1.79
CA LEU A 234 3.27 7.08 1.81
C LEU A 234 2.81 5.91 0.92
N ARG A 235 3.30 5.86 -0.33
CA ARG A 235 2.94 4.78 -1.28
C ARG A 235 3.39 3.40 -0.83
N ARG A 236 4.52 3.30 -0.11
CA ARG A 236 5.07 2.03 0.39
C ARG A 236 4.42 1.57 1.69
N PHE A 237 3.72 2.45 2.38
CA PHE A 237 3.01 2.12 3.61
C PHE A 237 1.59 1.59 3.35
N LYS A 238 1.17 1.49 2.08
CA LYS A 238 -0.10 0.85 1.71
C LYS A 238 -0.13 -0.60 2.22
N GLY A 239 -1.24 -1.00 2.83
CA GLY A 239 -1.38 -2.34 3.44
C GLY A 239 -0.76 -2.50 4.84
N LEU A 240 -0.03 -1.50 5.32
CA LEU A 240 0.59 -1.49 6.65
C LEU A 240 -0.22 -0.62 7.62
N GLU A 241 0.06 -0.73 8.92
CA GLU A 241 -0.56 0.08 9.97
C GLU A 241 0.39 0.27 11.15
N ASN A 242 0.15 1.30 11.96
CA ASN A 242 0.81 1.49 13.24
C ASN A 242 -0.08 2.30 14.19
N ASP A 243 0.23 2.30 15.48
CA ASP A 243 -0.55 2.98 16.51
C ASP A 243 -0.48 4.50 16.37
N ILE A 244 0.70 5.02 15.97
CA ILE A 244 0.95 6.44 15.77
C ILE A 244 1.54 6.68 14.38
N ILE A 245 0.91 7.54 13.62
CA ILE A 245 1.38 7.99 12.32
C ILE A 245 1.74 9.47 12.41
N ILE A 246 2.98 9.80 12.06
CA ILE A 246 3.44 11.19 11.89
C ILE A 246 3.57 11.44 10.40
N LEU A 247 2.75 12.37 9.89
CA LEU A 247 2.81 12.80 8.49
C LEU A 247 3.66 14.07 8.38
N MET A 248 4.66 14.06 7.52
CA MET A 248 5.52 15.23 7.27
C MET A 248 6.05 15.24 5.83
N ASP A 249 6.75 16.29 5.45
CA ASP A 249 7.30 16.48 4.08
C ASP A 249 6.24 16.31 2.96
N LEU A 250 5.02 16.84 3.18
CA LEU A 250 3.90 16.71 2.24
C LEU A 250 3.77 17.87 1.25
N ASN A 251 4.41 19.01 1.52
CA ASN A 251 4.12 20.30 0.88
C ASN A 251 4.33 20.30 -0.64
N GLU A 252 5.41 19.73 -1.13
CA GLU A 252 5.70 19.69 -2.58
C GLU A 252 4.72 18.78 -3.34
N TYR A 253 4.23 17.76 -2.66
CA TYR A 253 3.38 16.75 -3.28
C TYR A 253 1.95 17.23 -3.49
N LEU A 254 1.39 17.93 -2.50
CA LEU A 254 0.02 18.46 -2.58
C LEU A 254 -0.14 19.53 -3.67
N MET A 255 0.98 20.14 -4.08
CA MET A 255 1.02 21.20 -5.10
C MET A 255 1.31 20.68 -6.51
N SER A 256 1.91 19.50 -6.67
CA SER A 256 2.47 19.02 -7.94
C SER A 256 1.67 17.94 -8.65
N GLU A 257 0.76 17.24 -7.97
CA GLU A 257 -0.05 16.18 -8.57
C GLU A 257 -1.50 16.61 -8.85
N THR A 258 -2.16 15.84 -9.71
CA THR A 258 -3.61 16.03 -9.91
C THR A 258 -4.33 15.87 -8.58
N GLN A 259 -5.26 16.73 -8.27
CA GLN A 259 -5.97 16.79 -6.97
C GLN A 259 -6.48 15.42 -6.50
N LYS A 260 -6.92 14.56 -7.40
CA LYS A 260 -7.44 13.22 -7.09
C LYS A 260 -6.34 12.24 -6.65
N SER A 261 -5.17 12.28 -7.26
CA SER A 261 -4.03 11.42 -6.88
C SER A 261 -3.49 11.78 -5.50
N SER A 262 -3.39 13.06 -5.20
CA SER A 262 -2.99 13.57 -3.88
C SER A 262 -3.99 13.17 -2.79
N THR A 263 -5.28 13.26 -3.06
CA THR A 263 -6.37 12.87 -2.15
C THR A 263 -6.29 11.39 -1.79
N ASN A 264 -6.15 10.52 -2.79
CA ASN A 264 -6.07 9.07 -2.56
C ASN A 264 -4.83 8.67 -1.77
N LEU A 265 -3.71 9.36 -2.01
CA LEU A 265 -2.48 9.09 -1.26
C LEU A 265 -2.57 9.56 0.19
N LEU A 266 -3.16 10.74 0.44
CA LEU A 266 -3.46 11.20 1.79
C LEU A 266 -4.41 10.24 2.50
N TYR A 267 -5.44 9.78 1.82
CA TYR A 267 -6.35 8.77 2.36
C TYR A 267 -5.58 7.50 2.75
N ALA A 268 -4.74 6.99 1.85
CA ALA A 268 -3.93 5.80 2.13
C ALA A 268 -3.00 5.97 3.34
N GLY A 269 -2.42 7.16 3.56
CA GLY A 269 -1.57 7.45 4.71
C GLY A 269 -2.34 7.65 6.01
N LEU A 270 -3.42 8.45 5.97
CA LEU A 270 -4.22 8.78 7.15
C LEU A 270 -5.08 7.64 7.66
N SER A 271 -5.46 6.69 6.79
CA SER A 271 -6.29 5.54 7.16
C SER A 271 -5.50 4.40 7.83
N ARG A 272 -4.23 4.63 8.17
CA ARG A 272 -3.31 3.63 8.74
C ARG A 272 -3.03 3.87 10.21
#